data_f2d82c393fa20a67e722447a8c0fdfa2
#
_entry.id   f2d82c393fa20a67e722447a8c0fdfa2
#
_cell.length_a   1.000
_cell.length_b   1.000
_cell.length_c   1.000
_cell.angle_alpha   90.00
_cell.angle_beta   90.00
_cell.angle_gamma   90.00
#
_symmetry.space_group_name_H-M   'P 1'
#
loop_
_entity.id
_entity.type
_entity.pdbx_description
1 polymer ?
#
loop_
_entity_poly.entity_id
_entity_poly.type
_entity_poly.pdbx_seq_one_letter_code
_entity_poly.pdbx_strand_id
1 'polypeptide(L)'
;MRPYTDLETTKDYIIREFDENIHPDELKWHMDKESRKIEVIEGNDDWLFQFDEALPIPLTEVASIPNNTFHRLIKGTGKLVLKIYKL
;
A
#
# COMPACT_ATOMS: atom_id res chain seq x y z
N MET A 1 15.66 -1.35 -6.12
CA MET A 1 15.20 -0.04 -5.62
C MET A 1 13.79 -0.18 -5.07
N ARG A 2 13.50 0.48 -3.97
CA ARG A 2 12.15 0.46 -3.40
C ARG A 2 11.23 1.40 -4.17
N PRO A 3 9.98 1.01 -4.42
CA PRO A 3 9.00 1.88 -5.08
C PRO A 3 8.44 2.96 -4.15
N TYR A 4 8.97 3.10 -2.94
CA TYR A 4 8.44 4.00 -1.93
C TYR A 4 9.55 4.56 -1.04
N THR A 5 9.20 5.62 -0.29
CA THR A 5 10.05 6.22 0.73
C THR A 5 9.28 6.22 2.05
N ASP A 6 9.90 5.76 3.11
CA ASP A 6 9.31 5.83 4.43
C ASP A 6 9.65 7.17 5.07
N LEU A 7 8.64 8.02 5.23
CA LEU A 7 8.79 9.37 5.77
C LEU A 7 8.94 9.34 7.29
N GLU A 8 8.30 8.37 7.93
CA GLU A 8 8.36 8.17 9.38
C GLU A 8 8.18 6.70 9.68
N THR A 9 8.98 6.17 10.59
CA THR A 9 8.88 4.80 11.04
C THR A 9 8.95 4.75 12.55
N THR A 10 7.92 4.19 13.17
CA THR A 10 7.88 3.94 14.61
C THR A 10 7.67 2.44 14.85
N LYS A 11 7.64 2.03 16.10
CA LYS A 11 7.32 0.63 16.42
C LYS A 11 5.87 0.27 16.11
N ASP A 12 4.98 1.27 16.01
CA ASP A 12 3.54 1.06 15.85
C ASP A 12 3.05 1.31 14.44
N TYR A 13 3.72 2.18 13.67
CA TYR A 13 3.27 2.53 12.32
C TYR A 13 4.41 3.01 11.43
N ILE A 14 4.10 3.08 10.13
CA ILE A 14 4.98 3.63 9.09
C ILE A 14 4.15 4.63 8.29
N ILE A 15 4.75 5.80 8.00
CA ILE A 15 4.20 6.74 7.01
C ILE A 15 5.01 6.53 5.74
N ARG A 16 4.34 6.07 4.68
CA ARG A 16 4.99 5.64 3.44
C ARG A 16 4.48 6.42 2.25
N GLU A 17 5.40 6.97 1.47
CA GLU A 17 5.09 7.73 0.26
C GLU A 17 5.46 6.95 -0.98
N PHE A 18 4.52 6.88 -1.94
CA PHE A 18 4.74 6.35 -3.28
C PHE A 18 4.76 7.54 -4.25
N ASP A 19 5.89 7.73 -4.93
CA ASP A 19 6.08 8.83 -5.87
C ASP A 19 5.17 8.65 -7.08
N GLU A 20 4.68 9.76 -7.64
CA GLU A 20 3.84 9.74 -8.83
C GLU A 20 4.54 9.20 -10.08
N ASN A 21 5.87 9.18 -10.07
CA ASN A 21 6.68 8.74 -11.21
C ASN A 21 7.19 7.30 -11.10
N ILE A 22 6.77 6.55 -10.09
CA ILE A 22 7.19 5.15 -9.98
C ILE A 22 6.62 4.34 -11.16
N HIS A 23 7.41 3.38 -11.62
CA HIS A 23 6.94 2.48 -12.68
C HIS A 23 5.96 1.47 -12.10
N PRO A 24 4.80 1.21 -12.76
CA PRO A 24 3.82 0.26 -12.23
C PRO A 24 4.37 -1.13 -11.90
N ASP A 25 5.37 -1.59 -12.64
CA ASP A 25 5.98 -2.91 -12.45
C ASP A 25 6.79 -3.00 -11.16
N GLU A 26 7.09 -1.88 -10.51
CA GLU A 26 7.78 -1.89 -9.22
C GLU A 26 6.83 -2.24 -8.06
N LEU A 27 5.53 -2.17 -8.27
CA LEU A 27 4.51 -2.51 -7.29
C LEU A 27 4.18 -4.01 -7.41
N LYS A 28 5.05 -4.83 -6.85
CA LYS A 28 5.01 -6.29 -7.02
C LYS A 28 4.11 -6.96 -6.00
N TRP A 29 3.65 -8.16 -6.36
CA TRP A 29 2.99 -9.05 -5.41
C TRP A 29 3.94 -9.36 -4.26
N HIS A 30 3.45 -9.24 -3.04
CA HIS A 30 4.22 -9.56 -1.85
C HIS A 30 3.29 -9.94 -0.70
N MET A 31 3.88 -10.49 0.36
CA MET A 31 3.17 -10.77 1.59
C MET A 31 4.00 -10.26 2.77
N ASP A 32 3.33 -9.93 3.85
CA ASP A 32 3.96 -9.51 5.08
C ASP A 32 3.76 -10.57 6.16
N LYS A 33 4.72 -10.69 7.06
CA LYS A 33 4.64 -11.64 8.17
C LYS A 33 3.69 -11.18 9.27
N GLU A 34 3.39 -9.90 9.30
CA GLU A 34 2.51 -9.28 10.28
C GLU A 34 1.24 -8.77 9.60
N SER A 35 0.14 -8.79 10.33
CA SER A 35 -1.09 -8.13 9.87
C SER A 35 -0.92 -6.62 9.92
N ARG A 36 -1.58 -5.91 9.01
CA ARG A 36 -1.48 -4.45 8.89
C ARG A 36 -2.85 -3.84 8.72
N LYS A 37 -3.00 -2.61 9.21
CA LYS A 37 -4.13 -1.76 8.92
C LYS A 37 -3.61 -0.57 8.15
N ILE A 38 -4.32 -0.13 7.12
CA ILE A 38 -3.88 1.01 6.31
C ILE A 38 -4.90 2.14 6.34
N GLU A 39 -4.37 3.35 6.20
CA GLU A 39 -5.14 4.57 6.11
C GLU A 39 -4.52 5.44 5.02
N VAL A 40 -5.34 5.90 4.08
CA VAL A 40 -4.88 6.81 3.03
C VAL A 40 -4.81 8.23 3.60
N ILE A 41 -3.60 8.80 3.66
CA ILE A 41 -3.41 10.18 4.11
C ILE A 41 -3.54 11.14 2.93
N GLU A 42 -2.95 10.78 1.78
CA GLU A 42 -2.99 11.58 0.56
C GLU A 42 -2.98 10.64 -0.64
N GLY A 43 -3.82 10.91 -1.63
CA GLY A 43 -3.84 10.13 -2.86
C GLY A 43 -5.14 10.34 -3.62
N ASN A 44 -5.09 10.07 -4.93
CA ASN A 44 -6.27 10.12 -5.78
C ASN A 44 -7.07 8.82 -5.69
N ASP A 45 -8.33 8.88 -6.11
CA ASP A 45 -9.26 7.75 -5.97
C ASP A 45 -8.97 6.57 -6.91
N ASP A 46 -8.08 6.76 -7.88
CA ASP A 46 -7.75 5.74 -8.87
C ASP A 46 -6.64 4.76 -8.43
N TRP A 47 -6.08 4.93 -7.25
CA TRP A 47 -5.20 3.94 -6.66
C TRP A 47 -6.00 2.71 -6.25
N LEU A 48 -5.56 1.52 -6.67
CA LEU A 48 -6.25 0.28 -6.40
C LEU A 48 -5.40 -0.67 -5.57
N PHE A 49 -6.05 -1.64 -4.98
CA PHE A 49 -5.44 -2.70 -4.19
C PHE A 49 -5.99 -4.04 -4.66
N GLN A 50 -5.14 -5.06 -4.68
CA GLN A 50 -5.56 -6.39 -5.12
C GLN A 50 -5.01 -7.45 -4.17
N PHE A 51 -5.91 -8.26 -3.62
CA PHE A 51 -5.55 -9.50 -2.95
C PHE A 51 -5.35 -10.61 -3.98
N ASP A 52 -4.57 -11.63 -3.63
CA ASP A 52 -4.38 -12.80 -4.47
C ASP A 52 -5.73 -13.46 -4.79
N GLU A 53 -5.89 -13.85 -6.05
CA GLU A 53 -7.12 -14.49 -6.56
C GLU A 53 -8.38 -13.62 -6.44
N ALA A 54 -8.24 -12.32 -6.28
CA ALA A 54 -9.36 -11.40 -6.18
C ALA A 54 -9.27 -10.33 -7.26
N LEU A 55 -10.39 -9.64 -7.49
CA LEU A 55 -10.42 -8.48 -8.38
C LEU A 55 -9.86 -7.25 -7.65
N PRO A 56 -9.23 -6.30 -8.40
CA PRO A 56 -8.81 -5.05 -7.79
C PRO A 56 -9.99 -4.29 -7.18
N ILE A 57 -9.72 -3.65 -6.04
CA ILE A 57 -10.70 -2.80 -5.35
C ILE A 57 -10.07 -1.43 -5.08
N PRO A 58 -10.88 -0.37 -4.90
CA PRO A 58 -10.37 0.93 -4.48
C PRO A 58 -9.56 0.80 -3.19
N LEU A 59 -8.41 1.46 -3.14
CA LEU A 59 -7.53 1.39 -1.98
C LEU A 59 -8.23 1.85 -0.69
N THR A 60 -9.12 2.83 -0.80
CA THR A 60 -9.88 3.35 0.34
C THR A 60 -10.84 2.34 0.96
N GLU A 61 -11.15 1.25 0.27
CA GLU A 61 -12.00 0.18 0.78
C GLU A 61 -11.23 -0.87 1.60
N VAL A 62 -9.90 -0.77 1.61
CA VAL A 62 -9.06 -1.73 2.33
C VAL A 62 -8.90 -1.25 3.76
N ALA A 63 -9.47 -1.98 4.73
CA ALA A 63 -9.31 -1.66 6.15
C ALA A 63 -8.09 -2.35 6.74
N SER A 64 -7.90 -3.62 6.44
CA SER A 64 -6.78 -4.39 6.98
C SER A 64 -6.24 -5.39 5.97
N ILE A 65 -4.99 -5.76 6.16
CA ILE A 65 -4.29 -6.73 5.34
C ILE A 65 -3.82 -7.84 6.27
N PRO A 66 -4.43 -9.05 6.19
CA PRO A 66 -4.00 -10.16 7.03
C PRO A 66 -2.55 -10.57 6.73
N ASN A 67 -1.85 -11.04 7.76
CA ASN A 67 -0.50 -11.55 7.58
C ASN A 67 -0.48 -12.74 6.61
N ASN A 68 0.65 -12.93 5.95
CA ASN A 68 0.88 -14.05 5.03
C ASN A 68 -0.12 -14.13 3.87
N THR A 69 -0.66 -12.99 3.46
CA THR A 69 -1.60 -12.89 2.35
C THR A 69 -0.95 -12.10 1.21
N PHE A 70 -0.85 -12.70 0.03
CA PHE A 70 -0.31 -12.00 -1.14
C PHE A 70 -1.22 -10.87 -1.57
N HIS A 71 -0.62 -9.72 -1.83
CA HIS A 71 -1.34 -8.53 -2.25
C HIS A 71 -0.41 -7.60 -3.01
N ARG A 72 -1.00 -6.60 -3.68
CA ARG A 72 -0.24 -5.53 -4.34
C ARG A 72 -1.06 -4.25 -4.42
N LEU A 73 -0.36 -3.13 -4.56
CA LEU A 73 -0.96 -1.87 -5.00
C LEU A 73 -0.98 -1.84 -6.53
N ILE A 74 -1.98 -1.18 -7.08
CA ILE A 74 -2.05 -0.88 -8.51
C ILE A 74 -1.98 0.63 -8.63
N LYS A 75 -0.99 1.12 -9.38
CA LYS A 75 -0.70 2.54 -9.48
C LYS A 75 -1.88 3.32 -10.04
N GLY A 76 -2.23 4.39 -9.32
CA GLY A 76 -3.13 5.43 -9.81
C GLY A 76 -2.34 6.64 -10.29
N THR A 77 -2.97 7.80 -10.31
CA THR A 77 -2.34 9.07 -10.67
C THR A 77 -1.91 9.83 -9.43
N GLY A 78 -0.85 10.63 -9.57
CA GLY A 78 -0.34 11.43 -8.48
C GLY A 78 0.40 10.62 -7.43
N LYS A 79 0.78 11.29 -6.37
CA LYS A 79 1.48 10.74 -5.23
C LYS A 79 0.50 10.05 -4.29
N LEU A 80 0.95 8.98 -3.64
CA LEU A 80 0.18 8.28 -2.60
C LEU A 80 0.94 8.30 -1.29
N VAL A 81 0.28 8.68 -0.21
CA VAL A 81 0.85 8.60 1.14
C VAL A 81 -0.07 7.76 2.01
N LEU A 82 0.48 6.71 2.58
CA LEU A 82 -0.22 5.78 3.46
C LEU A 82 0.33 5.83 4.88
N LYS A 83 -0.56 5.67 5.84
CA LYS A 83 -0.17 5.30 7.20
C LYS A 83 -0.45 3.81 7.36
N ILE A 84 0.57 3.06 7.69
CA ILE A 84 0.51 1.60 7.81
C ILE A 84 0.71 1.25 9.28
N TYR A 85 -0.34 0.77 9.93
CA TYR A 85 -0.28 0.34 11.32
C TYR A 85 0.19 -1.11 11.38
N LYS A 86 1.15 -1.36 12.24
CA LYS A 86 1.65 -2.71 12.53
C LYS A 86 0.77 -3.32 13.61
N LEU A 87 0.14 -4.41 13.28
CA LEU A 87 -0.77 -5.10 14.23
C LEU A 87 -0.10 -6.29 14.89
#